data_b19dca40db6328108d6934fb71325e14
#
_entry.id   b19dca40db6328108d6934fb71325e14
#
_cell.length_a   1.000
_cell.length_b   1.000
_cell.length_c   1.000
_cell.angle_alpha   90.00
_cell.angle_beta   90.00
_cell.angle_gamma   90.00
#
_symmetry.space_group_name_H-M   'P 1'
#
loop_
_entity.id
_entity.type
_entity.pdbx_description
1 polymer ?
#
loop_
_entity_poly.entity_id
_entity_poly.type
_entity_poly.pdbx_seq_one_letter_code
_entity_poly.pdbx_strand_id
1 'polypeptide(L)'
;SFLIPSWAVGFFAKGNIAHNMGFNKIGSLYKVLIVVVLAFSGLALSGALATATELIPIPKDWNDWAVALEESYKKAMVAITNMKSGNDLFVNLLLVAFVPAVMEELYFRGALQKTIKDWFGNAIPAIILTAIIFSAFHFSFFGFLSRMALGVMLGFIYEYTKTILLPILLHFINNGVAIIGLYLVRNDVQKTNQLMDEGMPIYWGAAALVVIIFLLLQLKKDIPNERLENDLHK
;
A
#
# COMPACT_ATOMS: atom_id res chain seq x y z
N SER A 1 11.81 11.66 -7.12
CA SER A 1 11.22 10.71 -8.10
C SER A 1 11.72 9.29 -7.80
N PHE A 2 10.81 8.35 -7.56
CA PHE A 2 11.13 6.94 -7.25
C PHE A 2 11.62 6.14 -8.49
N LEU A 3 11.44 6.66 -9.70
CA LEU A 3 11.83 5.98 -10.94
C LEU A 3 13.33 5.77 -11.10
N ILE A 4 14.13 6.79 -10.79
CA ILE A 4 15.59 6.75 -11.00
C ILE A 4 16.23 5.64 -10.16
N PRO A 5 16.02 5.55 -8.83
CA PRO A 5 16.57 4.46 -8.03
C PRO A 5 16.03 3.09 -8.43
N SER A 6 14.74 2.98 -8.79
CA SER A 6 14.16 1.70 -9.24
C SER A 6 14.80 1.22 -10.55
N TRP A 7 14.95 2.13 -11.51
CA TRP A 7 15.60 1.83 -12.79
C TRP A 7 17.08 1.45 -12.60
N ALA A 8 17.79 2.16 -11.71
CA ALA A 8 19.19 1.85 -11.42
C ALA A 8 19.33 0.42 -10.86
N VAL A 9 18.51 0.03 -9.88
CA VAL A 9 18.53 -1.34 -9.33
C VAL A 9 18.23 -2.37 -10.42
N GLY A 10 17.21 -2.13 -11.27
CA GLY A 10 16.88 -3.03 -12.37
C GLY A 10 17.98 -3.13 -13.43
N PHE A 11 18.70 -2.02 -13.69
CA PHE A 11 19.77 -1.93 -14.67
C PHE A 11 21.06 -2.64 -14.22
N PHE A 12 21.45 -2.46 -12.95
CA PHE A 12 22.66 -3.10 -12.42
C PHE A 12 22.46 -4.58 -12.08
N ALA A 13 21.23 -5.06 -11.95
CA ALA A 13 20.94 -6.46 -11.82
C ALA A 13 21.18 -7.19 -13.16
N LYS A 14 21.88 -8.31 -13.14
CA LYS A 14 22.12 -9.14 -14.35
C LYS A 14 20.78 -9.66 -14.91
N GLY A 15 20.59 -9.57 -16.24
CA GLY A 15 19.43 -10.15 -16.93
C GLY A 15 18.43 -9.12 -17.47
N ASN A 16 17.19 -9.53 -17.67
CA ASN A 16 16.12 -8.68 -18.21
C ASN A 16 15.59 -7.71 -17.13
N ILE A 17 15.70 -6.40 -17.38
CA ILE A 17 15.29 -5.34 -16.45
C ILE A 17 13.82 -5.51 -16.03
N ALA A 18 12.90 -5.76 -16.96
CA ALA A 18 11.49 -5.92 -16.65
C ALA A 18 11.24 -7.13 -15.74
N HIS A 19 11.90 -8.25 -15.99
CA HIS A 19 11.83 -9.42 -15.12
C HIS A 19 12.41 -9.14 -13.74
N ASN A 20 13.57 -8.46 -13.68
CA ASN A 20 14.22 -8.07 -12.44
C ASN A 20 13.36 -7.12 -11.59
N MET A 21 12.57 -6.25 -12.23
CA MET A 21 11.61 -5.37 -11.56
C MET A 21 10.28 -6.05 -11.21
N GLY A 22 10.11 -7.34 -11.54
CA GLY A 22 8.93 -8.11 -11.19
C GLY A 22 7.77 -8.02 -12.19
N PHE A 23 7.99 -7.59 -13.44
CA PHE A 23 6.97 -7.63 -14.49
C PHE A 23 6.78 -9.06 -15.00
N ASN A 24 6.31 -9.93 -14.12
CA ASN A 24 6.00 -11.31 -14.43
C ASN A 24 4.50 -11.49 -14.70
N LYS A 25 4.13 -12.58 -15.39
CA LYS A 25 2.72 -12.91 -15.66
C LYS A 25 1.95 -13.10 -14.34
N ILE A 26 0.71 -12.62 -14.29
CA ILE A 26 -0.18 -12.75 -13.11
C ILE A 26 -0.52 -14.23 -12.84
N GLY A 27 -0.57 -15.05 -13.87
CA GLY A 27 -0.80 -16.48 -13.78
C GLY A 27 -2.27 -16.89 -13.87
N SER A 28 -3.16 -16.31 -13.06
CA SER A 28 -4.58 -16.68 -13.08
C SER A 28 -5.51 -15.54 -12.67
N LEU A 29 -6.76 -15.56 -13.16
CA LEU A 29 -7.83 -14.66 -12.73
C LEU A 29 -8.14 -14.83 -11.24
N TYR A 30 -7.99 -16.02 -10.69
CA TYR A 30 -8.17 -16.30 -9.27
C TYR A 30 -7.29 -15.40 -8.38
N LYS A 31 -6.02 -15.20 -8.74
CA LYS A 31 -5.11 -14.29 -8.01
C LYS A 31 -5.57 -12.84 -8.07
N VAL A 32 -6.10 -12.40 -9.21
CA VAL A 32 -6.69 -11.06 -9.35
C VAL A 32 -7.89 -10.89 -8.41
N LEU A 33 -8.79 -11.86 -8.37
CA LEU A 33 -9.96 -11.83 -7.49
C LEU A 33 -9.57 -11.80 -6.01
N ILE A 34 -8.59 -12.61 -5.59
CA ILE A 34 -8.05 -12.57 -4.23
C ILE A 34 -7.54 -11.16 -3.91
N VAL A 35 -6.76 -10.55 -4.81
CA VAL A 35 -6.17 -9.23 -4.59
C VAL A 35 -7.24 -8.13 -4.52
N VAL A 36 -8.31 -8.23 -5.30
CA VAL A 36 -9.47 -7.32 -5.20
C VAL A 36 -10.13 -7.44 -3.83
N VAL A 37 -10.38 -8.66 -3.33
CA VAL A 37 -10.95 -8.86 -1.98
C VAL A 37 -9.98 -8.38 -0.90
N LEU A 38 -8.67 -8.62 -1.06
CA LEU A 38 -7.63 -8.08 -0.16
C LEU A 38 -7.64 -6.55 -0.12
N ALA A 39 -7.87 -5.87 -1.25
CA ALA A 39 -7.93 -4.41 -1.29
C ALA A 39 -9.07 -3.88 -0.41
N PHE A 40 -10.29 -4.40 -0.55
CA PHE A 40 -11.43 -3.97 0.28
C PHE A 40 -11.27 -4.37 1.75
N SER A 41 -10.73 -5.55 2.03
CA SER A 41 -10.38 -5.94 3.41
C SER A 41 -9.31 -5.02 4.01
N GLY A 42 -8.33 -4.62 3.20
CA GLY A 42 -7.29 -3.66 3.58
C GLY A 42 -7.85 -2.29 3.93
N LEU A 43 -8.86 -1.79 3.19
CA LEU A 43 -9.55 -0.54 3.52
C LEU A 43 -10.25 -0.63 4.89
N ALA A 44 -10.94 -1.74 5.18
CA ALA A 44 -11.57 -1.95 6.48
C ALA A 44 -10.54 -2.04 7.62
N LEU A 45 -9.43 -2.74 7.40
CA LEU A 45 -8.32 -2.79 8.37
C LEU A 45 -7.70 -1.41 8.57
N SER A 46 -7.48 -0.64 7.50
CA SER A 46 -6.92 0.72 7.54
C SER A 46 -7.78 1.66 8.39
N GLY A 47 -9.10 1.65 8.18
CA GLY A 47 -10.03 2.47 8.98
C GLY A 47 -10.02 2.08 10.46
N ALA A 48 -9.97 0.79 10.79
CA ALA A 48 -9.89 0.32 12.17
C ALA A 48 -8.53 0.69 12.83
N LEU A 49 -7.43 0.64 12.08
CA LEU A 49 -6.11 1.06 12.58
C LEU A 49 -6.03 2.57 12.77
N ALA A 50 -6.71 3.38 11.95
CA ALA A 50 -6.85 4.81 12.17
C ALA A 50 -7.50 5.08 13.52
N THR A 51 -8.68 4.47 13.79
CA THR A 51 -9.35 4.55 15.10
C THR A 51 -8.43 4.08 16.25
N ALA A 52 -7.73 2.96 16.07
CA ALA A 52 -6.83 2.45 17.10
C ALA A 52 -5.65 3.41 17.38
N THR A 53 -5.14 4.09 16.35
CA THR A 53 -4.05 5.07 16.52
C THR A 53 -4.49 6.29 17.32
N GLU A 54 -5.74 6.75 17.14
CA GLU A 54 -6.30 7.87 17.91
C GLU A 54 -6.44 7.56 19.41
N LEU A 55 -6.58 6.27 19.77
CA LEU A 55 -6.65 5.84 21.16
C LEU A 55 -5.28 5.77 21.84
N ILE A 56 -4.17 5.86 21.09
CA ILE A 56 -2.82 5.84 21.66
C ILE A 56 -2.50 7.21 22.24
N PRO A 57 -2.24 7.32 23.56
CA PRO A 57 -1.90 8.60 24.17
C PRO A 57 -0.55 9.10 23.64
N ILE A 58 -0.57 10.27 23.02
CA ILE A 58 0.66 10.94 22.54
C ILE A 58 1.21 11.80 23.68
N PRO A 59 2.53 11.74 23.98
CA PRO A 59 3.16 12.67 24.90
C PRO A 59 2.89 14.12 24.51
N LYS A 60 2.66 15.03 25.49
CA LYS A 60 2.30 16.43 25.20
C LYS A 60 3.29 17.13 24.27
N ASP A 61 4.58 16.87 24.46
CA ASP A 61 5.64 17.50 23.65
C ASP A 61 5.61 17.06 22.17
N TRP A 62 4.98 15.93 21.85
CA TRP A 62 4.87 15.40 20.49
C TRP A 62 3.50 15.68 19.85
N ASN A 63 2.51 16.02 20.67
CA ASN A 63 1.13 16.18 20.21
C ASN A 63 1.03 17.30 19.16
N ASP A 64 1.61 18.46 19.45
CA ASP A 64 1.54 19.63 18.55
C ASP A 64 2.22 19.34 17.21
N TRP A 65 3.33 18.59 17.23
CA TRP A 65 4.02 18.14 16.03
C TRP A 65 3.17 17.14 15.24
N ALA A 66 2.58 16.13 15.88
CA ALA A 66 1.76 15.12 15.23
C ALA A 66 0.51 15.73 14.59
N VAL A 67 -0.16 16.65 15.29
CA VAL A 67 -1.33 17.38 14.79
C VAL A 67 -0.95 18.27 13.61
N ALA A 68 0.14 19.04 13.71
CA ALA A 68 0.59 19.92 12.63
C ALA A 68 0.97 19.13 11.35
N LEU A 69 1.58 17.95 11.52
CA LEU A 69 1.90 17.04 10.41
C LEU A 69 0.62 16.54 9.72
N GLU A 70 -0.37 16.10 10.49
CA GLU A 70 -1.64 15.61 9.98
C GLU A 70 -2.45 16.70 9.27
N GLU A 71 -2.52 17.91 9.85
CA GLU A 71 -3.17 19.06 9.20
C GLU A 71 -2.50 19.41 7.86
N SER A 72 -1.17 19.35 7.80
CA SER A 72 -0.42 19.59 6.56
C SER A 72 -0.75 18.54 5.51
N TYR A 73 -0.84 17.27 5.91
CA TYR A 73 -1.25 16.17 5.05
C TYR A 73 -2.68 16.37 4.52
N LYS A 74 -3.65 16.68 5.40
CA LYS A 74 -5.06 16.92 5.02
C LYS A 74 -5.17 18.11 4.05
N LYS A 75 -4.50 19.22 4.33
CA LYS A 75 -4.48 20.41 3.45
C LYS A 75 -3.93 20.06 2.05
N ALA A 76 -2.85 19.28 1.98
CA ALA A 76 -2.28 18.83 0.72
C ALA A 76 -3.27 17.92 -0.04
N MET A 77 -3.91 16.96 0.63
CA MET A 77 -4.91 16.08 0.01
C MET A 77 -6.10 16.85 -0.54
N VAL A 78 -6.69 17.78 0.21
CA VAL A 78 -7.80 18.63 -0.25
C VAL A 78 -7.39 19.48 -1.45
N ALA A 79 -6.18 20.06 -1.43
CA ALA A 79 -5.68 20.89 -2.54
C ALA A 79 -5.49 20.07 -3.84
N ILE A 80 -4.93 18.85 -3.73
CA ILE A 80 -4.69 17.96 -4.87
C ILE A 80 -6.01 17.40 -5.42
N THR A 81 -6.98 17.11 -4.55
CA THR A 81 -8.24 16.45 -4.91
C THR A 81 -9.42 17.42 -5.09
N ASN A 82 -9.17 18.72 -5.29
CA ASN A 82 -10.22 19.70 -5.58
C ASN A 82 -10.84 19.47 -6.97
N MET A 83 -11.79 18.53 -7.01
CA MET A 83 -12.43 18.06 -8.23
C MET A 83 -13.78 18.75 -8.43
N LYS A 84 -14.04 19.30 -9.64
CA LYS A 84 -15.31 19.94 -10.00
C LYS A 84 -16.10 19.14 -11.02
N SER A 85 -15.46 18.31 -11.80
CA SER A 85 -16.04 17.58 -12.94
C SER A 85 -15.61 16.12 -12.97
N GLY A 86 -16.27 15.31 -13.83
CA GLY A 86 -15.84 13.94 -14.09
C GLY A 86 -14.47 13.85 -14.76
N ASN A 87 -14.06 14.87 -15.53
CA ASN A 87 -12.73 14.95 -16.11
C ASN A 87 -11.67 15.11 -15.00
N ASP A 88 -11.96 15.94 -13.98
CA ASP A 88 -11.04 16.09 -12.84
C ASP A 88 -10.90 14.78 -12.07
N LEU A 89 -12.01 14.03 -11.91
CA LEU A 89 -11.95 12.70 -11.31
C LEU A 89 -11.03 11.77 -12.10
N PHE A 90 -11.18 11.72 -13.43
CA PHE A 90 -10.34 10.89 -14.30
C PHE A 90 -8.86 11.27 -14.17
N VAL A 91 -8.54 12.57 -14.22
CA VAL A 91 -7.17 13.08 -14.06
C VAL A 91 -6.61 12.71 -12.68
N ASN A 92 -7.40 12.85 -11.61
CA ASN A 92 -6.96 12.48 -10.26
C ASN A 92 -6.78 10.97 -10.11
N LEU A 93 -7.66 10.14 -10.67
CA LEU A 93 -7.47 8.68 -10.68
C LEU A 93 -6.17 8.29 -11.41
N LEU A 94 -5.83 8.99 -12.47
CA LEU A 94 -4.58 8.73 -13.20
C LEU A 94 -3.36 9.23 -12.42
N LEU A 95 -3.36 10.51 -11.97
CA LEU A 95 -2.16 11.16 -11.43
C LEU A 95 -1.96 10.94 -9.93
N VAL A 96 -3.04 10.72 -9.16
CA VAL A 96 -2.97 10.58 -7.69
C VAL A 96 -3.20 9.14 -7.24
N ALA A 97 -3.89 8.30 -8.04
CA ALA A 97 -4.06 6.90 -7.70
C ALA A 97 -3.16 5.96 -8.51
N PHE A 98 -3.23 5.99 -9.85
CA PHE A 98 -2.53 5.02 -10.69
C PHE A 98 -1.01 5.28 -10.79
N VAL A 99 -0.60 6.51 -11.11
CA VAL A 99 0.83 6.83 -11.27
C VAL A 99 1.60 6.59 -9.97
N PRO A 100 1.16 7.06 -8.78
CA PRO A 100 1.83 6.74 -7.53
C PRO A 100 1.87 5.22 -7.26
N ALA A 101 0.77 4.49 -7.46
CA ALA A 101 0.75 3.04 -7.27
C ALA A 101 1.82 2.33 -8.11
N VAL A 102 1.98 2.72 -9.39
CA VAL A 102 3.04 2.15 -10.24
C VAL A 102 4.43 2.53 -9.74
N MET A 103 4.67 3.83 -9.50
CA MET A 103 6.00 4.33 -9.14
C MET A 103 6.48 3.83 -7.80
N GLU A 104 5.58 3.80 -6.83
CA GLU A 104 5.89 3.36 -5.47
C GLU A 104 6.12 1.85 -5.42
N GLU A 105 5.31 1.04 -6.10
CA GLU A 105 5.53 -0.39 -6.13
C GLU A 105 6.84 -0.76 -6.84
N LEU A 106 7.18 -0.09 -7.93
CA LEU A 106 8.47 -0.27 -8.60
C LEU A 106 9.64 0.01 -7.64
N TYR A 107 9.54 1.06 -6.84
CA TYR A 107 10.58 1.41 -5.89
C TYR A 107 10.59 0.47 -4.67
N PHE A 108 9.45 0.37 -3.98
CA PHE A 108 9.39 -0.34 -2.70
C PHE A 108 9.48 -1.85 -2.87
N ARG A 109 8.82 -2.46 -3.88
CA ARG A 109 8.82 -3.93 -4.09
C ARG A 109 9.84 -4.37 -5.11
N GLY A 110 9.91 -3.66 -6.24
CA GLY A 110 10.84 -3.99 -7.32
C GLY A 110 12.30 -3.76 -6.95
N ALA A 111 12.61 -2.74 -6.14
CA ALA A 111 13.97 -2.39 -5.77
C ALA A 111 14.26 -2.60 -4.27
N LEU A 112 13.63 -1.82 -3.38
CA LEU A 112 14.01 -1.75 -1.97
C LEU A 112 13.78 -3.07 -1.22
N GLN A 113 12.57 -3.65 -1.28
CA GLN A 113 12.25 -4.91 -0.60
C GLN A 113 13.17 -6.03 -1.06
N LYS A 114 13.46 -6.09 -2.36
CA LYS A 114 14.37 -7.09 -2.93
C LYS A 114 15.78 -6.91 -2.40
N THR A 115 16.32 -5.70 -2.41
CA THR A 115 17.67 -5.39 -1.90
C THR A 115 17.79 -5.73 -0.42
N ILE A 116 16.78 -5.37 0.40
CA ILE A 116 16.77 -5.70 1.82
C ILE A 116 16.65 -7.21 2.03
N LYS A 117 15.83 -7.91 1.22
CA LYS A 117 15.73 -9.37 1.27
C LYS A 117 17.05 -10.05 0.97
N ASP A 118 17.78 -9.57 -0.04
CA ASP A 118 19.10 -10.11 -0.40
C ASP A 118 20.13 -9.89 0.74
N TRP A 119 19.98 -8.79 1.48
CA TRP A 119 20.83 -8.46 2.63
C TRP A 119 20.56 -9.36 3.85
N PHE A 120 19.27 -9.57 4.20
CA PHE A 120 18.88 -10.35 5.38
C PHE A 120 18.77 -11.85 5.10
N GLY A 121 18.76 -12.27 3.84
CA GLY A 121 18.46 -13.67 3.46
C GLY A 121 17.02 -14.11 3.80
N ASN A 122 16.13 -13.17 4.20
CA ASN A 122 14.77 -13.47 4.65
C ASN A 122 13.78 -12.41 4.18
N ALA A 123 12.63 -12.86 3.69
CA ALA A 123 11.59 -11.97 3.18
C ALA A 123 10.85 -11.21 4.29
N ILE A 124 10.66 -11.79 5.47
CA ILE A 124 9.84 -11.19 6.53
C ILE A 124 10.43 -9.87 7.04
N PRO A 125 11.70 -9.78 7.47
CA PRO A 125 12.28 -8.51 7.88
C PRO A 125 12.34 -7.50 6.73
N ALA A 126 12.54 -7.96 5.48
CA ALA A 126 12.52 -7.08 4.32
C ALA A 126 11.14 -6.45 4.10
N ILE A 127 10.07 -7.23 4.18
CA ILE A 127 8.70 -6.75 4.07
C ILE A 127 8.39 -5.73 5.17
N ILE A 128 8.72 -6.06 6.44
CA ILE A 128 8.42 -5.18 7.58
C ILE A 128 9.19 -3.87 7.46
N LEU A 129 10.51 -3.91 7.21
CA LEU A 129 11.32 -2.70 7.10
C LEU A 129 10.89 -1.83 5.92
N THR A 130 10.60 -2.46 4.77
CA THR A 130 10.07 -1.73 3.61
C THR A 130 8.72 -1.07 3.91
N ALA A 131 7.83 -1.75 4.64
CA ALA A 131 6.53 -1.21 5.02
C ALA A 131 6.64 -0.02 6.00
N ILE A 132 7.58 -0.07 6.94
CA ILE A 132 7.88 1.04 7.84
C ILE A 132 8.36 2.25 7.04
N ILE A 133 9.33 2.05 6.14
CA ILE A 133 9.87 3.13 5.29
C ILE A 133 8.77 3.67 4.38
N PHE A 134 7.98 2.81 3.74
CA PHE A 134 6.83 3.19 2.90
C PHE A 134 5.86 4.10 3.66
N SER A 135 5.48 3.72 4.87
CA SER A 135 4.57 4.51 5.69
C SER A 135 5.17 5.86 6.10
N ALA A 136 6.45 5.89 6.49
CA ALA A 136 7.15 7.10 6.90
C ALA A 136 7.22 8.17 5.79
N PHE A 137 7.36 7.75 4.53
CA PHE A 137 7.39 8.67 3.37
C PHE A 137 6.07 9.41 3.12
N HIS A 138 4.98 9.03 3.76
CA HIS A 138 3.69 9.71 3.62
C HIS A 138 3.49 10.87 4.60
N PHE A 139 4.40 11.06 5.56
CA PHE A 139 4.36 12.19 6.50
C PHE A 139 2.99 12.40 7.18
N SER A 140 2.35 11.33 7.62
CA SER A 140 1.11 11.36 8.39
C SER A 140 1.28 10.50 9.64
N PHE A 141 1.10 11.10 10.81
CA PHE A 141 1.26 10.40 12.08
C PHE A 141 0.13 9.40 12.33
N PHE A 142 -1.12 9.85 12.24
CA PHE A 142 -2.30 9.01 12.51
C PHE A 142 -2.51 7.95 11.42
N GLY A 143 -2.09 8.24 10.19
CA GLY A 143 -2.12 7.26 9.09
C GLY A 143 -0.95 6.27 9.07
N PHE A 144 0.03 6.38 10.00
CA PHE A 144 1.24 5.57 9.94
C PHE A 144 0.97 4.06 10.03
N LEU A 145 0.20 3.60 11.02
CA LEU A 145 -0.10 2.18 11.19
C LEU A 145 -0.94 1.62 10.03
N SER A 146 -1.90 2.40 9.54
CA SER A 146 -2.74 2.01 8.40
C SER A 146 -1.92 1.79 7.13
N ARG A 147 -1.00 2.72 6.82
CA ARG A 147 -0.13 2.61 5.64
C ARG A 147 0.95 1.54 5.81
N MET A 148 1.45 1.35 7.03
CA MET A 148 2.37 0.25 7.32
C MET A 148 1.70 -1.11 7.09
N ALA A 149 0.46 -1.30 7.54
CA ALA A 149 -0.32 -2.53 7.31
C ALA A 149 -0.56 -2.76 5.80
N LEU A 150 -0.93 -1.71 5.06
CA LEU A 150 -1.01 -1.77 3.59
C LEU A 150 0.33 -2.17 2.98
N GLY A 151 1.42 -1.57 3.43
CA GLY A 151 2.78 -1.89 3.00
C GLY A 151 3.16 -3.36 3.22
N VAL A 152 2.79 -3.91 4.38
CA VAL A 152 2.99 -5.34 4.69
C VAL A 152 2.19 -6.24 3.75
N MET A 153 0.91 -5.92 3.50
CA MET A 153 0.07 -6.69 2.56
C MET A 153 0.66 -6.70 1.15
N LEU A 154 1.03 -5.53 0.63
CA LEU A 154 1.65 -5.38 -0.69
C LEU A 154 2.97 -6.16 -0.78
N GLY A 155 3.76 -6.14 0.29
CA GLY A 155 5.02 -6.89 0.39
C GLY A 155 4.79 -8.40 0.31
N PHE A 156 3.82 -8.94 1.03
CA PHE A 156 3.49 -10.37 0.98
C PHE A 156 2.89 -10.78 -0.37
N ILE A 157 2.01 -9.96 -0.97
CA ILE A 157 1.48 -10.23 -2.31
C ILE A 157 2.62 -10.34 -3.31
N TYR A 158 3.57 -9.39 -3.30
CA TYR A 158 4.74 -9.45 -4.18
C TYR A 158 5.59 -10.70 -3.92
N GLU A 159 5.86 -11.00 -2.65
CA GLU A 159 6.66 -12.17 -2.27
C GLU A 159 6.05 -13.50 -2.73
N TYR A 160 4.73 -13.66 -2.58
CA TYR A 160 4.06 -14.92 -2.93
C TYR A 160 3.75 -15.05 -4.43
N THR A 161 3.49 -13.95 -5.11
CA THR A 161 3.12 -13.97 -6.53
C THR A 161 4.28 -13.72 -7.48
N LYS A 162 5.35 -13.10 -7.00
CA LYS A 162 6.54 -12.68 -7.76
C LYS A 162 6.21 -11.78 -8.96
N THR A 163 5.01 -11.19 -8.98
CA THR A 163 4.64 -10.18 -9.97
C THR A 163 4.32 -8.86 -9.29
N ILE A 164 4.83 -7.77 -9.86
CA ILE A 164 4.57 -6.41 -9.37
C ILE A 164 3.18 -5.91 -9.74
N LEU A 165 2.54 -6.53 -10.75
CA LEU A 165 1.25 -6.10 -11.27
C LEU A 165 0.12 -6.24 -10.24
N LEU A 166 0.20 -7.25 -9.36
CA LEU A 166 -0.81 -7.49 -8.33
C LEU A 166 -0.72 -6.50 -7.15
N PRO A 167 0.46 -6.20 -6.60
CA PRO A 167 0.61 -5.06 -5.67
C PRO A 167 0.17 -3.73 -6.28
N ILE A 168 0.55 -3.43 -7.53
CA ILE A 168 0.08 -2.21 -8.23
C ILE A 168 -1.46 -2.18 -8.29
N LEU A 169 -2.11 -3.29 -8.63
CA LEU A 169 -3.58 -3.37 -8.66
C LEU A 169 -4.19 -3.07 -7.29
N LEU A 170 -3.71 -3.71 -6.22
CA LEU A 170 -4.24 -3.47 -4.87
C LEU A 170 -4.04 -2.01 -4.46
N HIS A 171 -2.84 -1.48 -4.66
CA HIS A 171 -2.48 -0.11 -4.31
C HIS A 171 -3.34 0.91 -5.09
N PHE A 172 -3.52 0.68 -6.40
CA PHE A 172 -4.39 1.50 -7.24
C PHE A 172 -5.85 1.48 -6.76
N ILE A 173 -6.40 0.30 -6.39
CA ILE A 173 -7.75 0.19 -5.85
C ILE A 173 -7.85 0.98 -4.53
N ASN A 174 -6.88 0.82 -3.64
CA ASN A 174 -6.85 1.54 -2.35
C ASN A 174 -6.88 3.07 -2.54
N ASN A 175 -5.99 3.61 -3.37
CA ASN A 175 -5.94 5.04 -3.66
C ASN A 175 -7.18 5.50 -4.45
N GLY A 176 -7.63 4.70 -5.42
CA GLY A 176 -8.79 5.00 -6.26
C GLY A 176 -10.08 5.11 -5.46
N VAL A 177 -10.31 4.20 -4.51
CA VAL A 177 -11.50 4.26 -3.62
C VAL A 177 -11.49 5.55 -2.80
N ALA A 178 -10.33 5.97 -2.27
CA ALA A 178 -10.21 7.23 -1.54
C ALA A 178 -10.54 8.44 -2.44
N ILE A 179 -9.99 8.49 -3.66
CA ILE A 179 -10.26 9.57 -4.63
C ILE A 179 -11.74 9.61 -5.05
N ILE A 180 -12.35 8.45 -5.31
CA ILE A 180 -13.77 8.36 -5.65
C ILE A 180 -14.64 8.82 -4.46
N GLY A 181 -14.31 8.40 -3.24
CA GLY A 181 -14.98 8.83 -2.03
C GLY A 181 -14.98 10.35 -1.88
N LEU A 182 -13.82 11.00 -2.02
CA LEU A 182 -13.68 12.45 -1.98
C LEU A 182 -14.47 13.14 -3.10
N TYR A 183 -14.50 12.57 -4.30
CA TYR A 183 -15.30 13.10 -5.40
C TYR A 183 -16.81 13.07 -5.13
N LEU A 184 -17.30 12.00 -4.51
CA LEU A 184 -18.73 11.87 -4.19
C LEU A 184 -19.21 12.88 -3.15
N VAL A 185 -18.35 13.26 -2.21
CA VAL A 185 -18.66 14.23 -1.15
C VAL A 185 -18.13 15.65 -1.42
N ARG A 186 -17.52 15.92 -2.56
CA ARG A 186 -16.80 17.16 -2.89
C ARG A 186 -17.56 18.48 -2.72
N ASN A 187 -18.90 18.44 -2.78
CA ASN A 187 -19.77 19.61 -2.63
C ASN A 187 -20.21 19.84 -1.17
N ASP A 188 -19.77 19.00 -0.24
CA ASP A 188 -20.13 19.04 1.17
C ASP A 188 -18.86 18.99 2.01
N VAL A 189 -18.42 20.16 2.49
CA VAL A 189 -17.20 20.31 3.27
C VAL A 189 -17.25 19.48 4.56
N GLN A 190 -18.42 19.37 5.19
CA GLN A 190 -18.59 18.61 6.41
C GLN A 190 -18.40 17.12 6.16
N LYS A 191 -19.01 16.57 5.09
CA LYS A 191 -18.82 15.17 4.69
C LYS A 191 -17.40 14.88 4.21
N THR A 192 -16.75 15.85 3.55
CA THR A 192 -15.34 15.71 3.14
C THR A 192 -14.45 15.56 4.36
N ASN A 193 -14.59 16.42 5.36
CA ASN A 193 -13.84 16.31 6.60
C ASN A 193 -14.16 15.01 7.33
N GLN A 194 -15.44 14.67 7.44
CA GLN A 194 -15.89 13.43 8.05
C GLN A 194 -15.26 12.20 7.38
N LEU A 195 -15.28 12.12 6.04
CA LEU A 195 -14.65 11.02 5.29
C LEU A 195 -13.12 10.90 5.54
N MET A 196 -12.47 12.03 5.77
CA MET A 196 -11.01 12.06 6.04
C MET A 196 -10.69 11.73 7.51
N ASP A 197 -11.62 11.95 8.42
CA ASP A 197 -11.45 11.79 9.88
C ASP A 197 -12.09 10.50 10.41
N GLU A 198 -13.11 9.95 9.72
CA GLU A 198 -13.81 8.76 10.21
C GLU A 198 -12.95 7.50 10.09
N GLY A 199 -12.63 6.94 11.26
CA GLY A 199 -12.16 5.57 11.38
C GLY A 199 -13.30 4.55 11.30
N MET A 200 -12.95 3.28 11.29
CA MET A 200 -13.90 2.17 11.41
C MET A 200 -13.84 1.54 12.80
N PRO A 201 -14.96 0.98 13.30
CA PRO A 201 -14.95 0.21 14.54
C PRO A 201 -13.91 -0.91 14.50
N ILE A 202 -13.17 -1.09 15.60
CA ILE A 202 -12.02 -2.02 15.70
C ILE A 202 -12.41 -3.47 15.35
N TYR A 203 -13.65 -3.88 15.63
CA TYR A 203 -14.12 -5.24 15.32
C TYR A 203 -14.18 -5.53 13.80
N TRP A 204 -14.43 -4.50 12.95
CA TRP A 204 -14.31 -4.66 11.50
C TRP A 204 -12.86 -4.89 11.05
N GLY A 205 -11.90 -4.24 11.72
CA GLY A 205 -10.48 -4.48 11.49
C GLY A 205 -10.06 -5.89 11.86
N ALA A 206 -10.57 -6.42 12.99
CA ALA A 206 -10.31 -7.79 13.42
C ALA A 206 -10.87 -8.81 12.39
N ALA A 207 -12.11 -8.62 11.93
CA ALA A 207 -12.69 -9.46 10.90
C ALA A 207 -11.92 -9.38 9.56
N ALA A 208 -11.54 -8.17 9.14
CA ALA A 208 -10.75 -7.95 7.95
C ALA A 208 -9.36 -8.62 8.04
N LEU A 209 -8.71 -8.57 9.21
CA LEU A 209 -7.41 -9.20 9.43
C LEU A 209 -7.48 -10.72 9.25
N VAL A 210 -8.56 -11.38 9.73
CA VAL A 210 -8.77 -12.82 9.52
C VAL A 210 -8.89 -13.13 8.04
N VAL A 211 -9.68 -12.34 7.29
CA VAL A 211 -9.83 -12.50 5.83
C VAL A 211 -8.50 -12.29 5.12
N ILE A 212 -7.75 -11.26 5.49
CA ILE A 212 -6.43 -10.94 4.90
C ILE A 212 -5.46 -12.10 5.11
N ILE A 213 -5.34 -12.59 6.34
CA ILE A 213 -4.44 -13.72 6.66
C ILE A 213 -4.84 -14.95 5.83
N PHE A 214 -6.13 -15.30 5.80
CA PHE A 214 -6.63 -16.43 5.03
C PHE A 214 -6.28 -16.31 3.54
N LEU A 215 -6.53 -15.16 2.92
CA LEU A 215 -6.29 -14.93 1.49
C LEU A 215 -4.78 -14.89 1.16
N LEU A 216 -3.95 -14.31 2.02
CA LEU A 216 -2.50 -14.36 1.85
C LEU A 216 -1.96 -15.79 1.95
N LEU A 217 -2.51 -16.62 2.83
CA LEU A 217 -2.16 -18.04 2.90
C LEU A 217 -2.59 -18.81 1.64
N GLN A 218 -3.72 -18.45 1.01
CA GLN A 218 -4.10 -19.03 -0.28
C GLN A 218 -3.12 -18.66 -1.39
N LEU A 219 -2.69 -17.36 -1.46
CA LEU A 219 -1.67 -16.96 -2.42
C LEU A 219 -0.33 -17.69 -2.20
N LYS A 220 0.03 -17.96 -0.95
CA LYS A 220 1.24 -18.71 -0.60
C LYS A 220 1.19 -20.16 -1.08
N LYS A 221 0.04 -20.84 -0.99
CA LYS A 221 -0.13 -22.22 -1.43
C LYS A 221 0.06 -22.43 -2.94
N ASP A 222 -0.18 -21.38 -3.72
CA ASP A 222 -0.01 -21.40 -5.19
C ASP A 222 1.48 -21.29 -5.63
N ILE A 223 2.42 -21.25 -4.70
CA ILE A 223 3.86 -21.26 -5.02
C ILE A 223 4.27 -22.70 -5.37
N PRO A 224 4.81 -22.98 -6.58
CA PRO A 224 5.30 -24.31 -6.93
C PRO A 224 6.38 -24.80 -5.93
N ASN A 225 6.28 -26.07 -5.48
CA ASN A 225 7.18 -26.66 -4.49
C ASN A 225 8.68 -26.56 -4.87
N GLU A 226 9.01 -26.67 -6.17
CA GLU A 226 10.38 -26.50 -6.68
C GLU A 226 11.01 -25.13 -6.36
N ARG A 227 10.17 -24.09 -6.12
CA ARG A 227 10.66 -22.76 -5.73
C ARG A 227 10.90 -22.64 -4.23
N LEU A 228 10.13 -23.34 -3.42
CA LEU A 228 10.32 -23.36 -1.97
C LEU A 228 11.65 -24.02 -1.60
N GLU A 229 12.06 -25.09 -2.32
CA GLU A 229 13.33 -25.77 -2.12
C GLU A 229 14.53 -24.91 -2.55
N ASN A 230 14.43 -24.19 -3.67
CA ASN A 230 15.49 -23.31 -4.16
C ASN A 230 15.75 -22.07 -3.29
N ASP A 231 14.75 -21.59 -2.52
CA ASP A 231 14.89 -20.47 -1.58
C ASP A 231 15.45 -20.92 -0.21
N LEU A 232 15.43 -22.23 0.10
CA LEU A 232 16.01 -22.81 1.32
C LEU A 232 17.52 -23.15 1.17
N HIS A 233 18.02 -23.21 -0.06
CA HIS A 233 19.42 -23.57 -0.37
C HIS A 233 20.28 -22.38 -0.82
N LYS A 234 19.79 -21.13 -0.66
CA LYS A 234 20.53 -19.89 -0.87
C LYS A 234 20.81 -19.18 0.44
#